data_57209df9b84c8d528df1b037ed8e7e6d
#
_entry.id   57209df9b84c8d528df1b037ed8e7e6d
#
_cell.length_a   1.000
_cell.length_b   1.000
_cell.length_c   1.000
_cell.angle_alpha   90.00
_cell.angle_beta   90.00
_cell.angle_gamma   90.00
#
_symmetry.space_group_name_H-M   'P 1'
#
loop_
_entity.id
_entity.type
_entity.pdbx_description
1 polymer ?
#
loop_
_entity_poly.entity_id
_entity_poly.type
_entity_poly.pdbx_seq_one_letter_code
_entity_poly.pdbx_strand_id
1 'polypeptide(L)'
;MKKSVAVLGLGKFGSSIARSLAKGGAEVLAVDKDEDLVRDIADKVTCAVCVDISDKEMMNNIGLEGMDAVVIATAEHLDSGVMALMIVKEIGVPYVLAKADGTLKGEILKRVGADEIVYPEEEMGARIANNLLGGSMTDLFDLSADTSIVKVPARKEWINKSLVDINFRGKYNVNVIAIEGEGGVDGAPDPTKPIKDEENLVLIGKKELSLIHI
;
A
#
# COMPACT_ATOMS: atom_id res chain seq x y z
N MET A 1 -12.69 13.42 -13.36
CA MET A 1 -12.36 14.46 -12.38
C MET A 1 -11.05 14.07 -11.71
N LYS A 2 -10.17 15.02 -11.44
CA LYS A 2 -8.98 14.77 -10.60
C LYS A 2 -9.45 14.56 -9.16
N LYS A 3 -8.89 13.59 -8.45
CA LYS A 3 -9.16 13.42 -7.03
C LYS A 3 -8.45 14.50 -6.22
N SER A 4 -9.12 15.03 -5.20
CA SER A 4 -8.56 15.98 -4.24
C SER A 4 -8.34 15.28 -2.90
N VAL A 5 -7.11 15.33 -2.39
CA VAL A 5 -6.72 14.61 -1.17
C VAL A 5 -5.93 15.51 -0.24
N ALA A 6 -6.32 15.59 1.03
CA ALA A 6 -5.48 16.23 2.04
C ALA A 6 -4.62 15.19 2.79
N VAL A 7 -3.37 15.56 3.09
CA VAL A 7 -2.45 14.76 3.90
C VAL A 7 -2.06 15.57 5.12
N LEU A 8 -2.47 15.10 6.29
CA LEU A 8 -2.26 15.72 7.59
C LEU A 8 -1.12 15.00 8.33
N GLY A 9 -0.01 15.70 8.51
CA GLY A 9 1.26 15.16 8.99
C GLY A 9 2.20 14.83 7.83
N LEU A 10 3.36 15.48 7.78
CA LEU A 10 4.35 15.39 6.70
C LEU A 10 5.64 14.68 7.14
N GLY A 11 5.56 13.83 8.13
CA GLY A 11 6.63 12.88 8.43
C GLY A 11 6.96 11.97 7.22
N LYS A 12 7.84 11.00 7.37
CA LYS A 12 8.29 10.13 6.27
C LYS A 12 7.14 9.47 5.50
N PHE A 13 6.12 8.98 6.20
CA PHE A 13 4.95 8.33 5.61
C PHE A 13 4.07 9.34 4.86
N GLY A 14 3.65 10.42 5.52
CA GLY A 14 2.76 11.43 4.93
C GLY A 14 3.39 12.13 3.72
N SER A 15 4.66 12.54 3.81
CA SER A 15 5.40 13.12 2.67
C SER A 15 5.52 12.15 1.49
N SER A 16 5.68 10.86 1.75
CA SER A 16 5.73 9.84 0.70
C SER A 16 4.38 9.72 -0.01
N ILE A 17 3.29 9.66 0.75
CA ILE A 17 1.91 9.61 0.19
C ILE A 17 1.62 10.88 -0.61
N ALA A 18 1.87 12.07 -0.05
CA ALA A 18 1.57 13.33 -0.71
C ALA A 18 2.28 13.47 -2.07
N ARG A 19 3.58 13.12 -2.13
CA ARG A 19 4.34 13.10 -3.39
C ARG A 19 3.81 12.08 -4.38
N SER A 20 3.45 10.89 -3.92
CA SER A 20 2.93 9.81 -4.78
C SER A 20 1.56 10.19 -5.37
N LEU A 21 0.68 10.77 -4.57
CA LEU A 21 -0.63 11.26 -5.02
C LEU A 21 -0.47 12.37 -6.07
N ALA A 22 0.38 13.37 -5.80
CA ALA A 22 0.65 14.46 -6.72
C ALA A 22 1.25 13.95 -8.04
N LYS A 23 2.22 13.03 -7.99
CA LYS A 23 2.78 12.36 -9.17
C LYS A 23 1.72 11.57 -9.95
N GLY A 24 0.73 10.99 -9.27
CA GLY A 24 -0.43 10.31 -9.85
C GLY A 24 -1.48 11.27 -10.43
N GLY A 25 -1.27 12.58 -10.33
CA GLY A 25 -2.16 13.60 -10.90
C GLY A 25 -3.29 14.05 -9.99
N ALA A 26 -3.29 13.67 -8.72
CA ALA A 26 -4.24 14.19 -7.73
C ALA A 26 -3.92 15.64 -7.34
N GLU A 27 -4.94 16.39 -6.94
CA GLU A 27 -4.77 17.67 -6.24
C GLU A 27 -4.51 17.37 -4.75
N VAL A 28 -3.35 17.81 -4.25
CA VAL A 28 -2.90 17.48 -2.90
C VAL A 28 -2.76 18.72 -2.04
N LEU A 29 -3.45 18.73 -0.90
CA LEU A 29 -3.25 19.66 0.21
C LEU A 29 -2.38 18.95 1.26
N ALA A 30 -1.17 19.44 1.48
CA ALA A 30 -0.22 18.92 2.47
C ALA A 30 -0.19 19.84 3.70
N VAL A 31 -0.36 19.26 4.89
CA VAL A 31 -0.49 20.03 6.14
C VAL A 31 0.43 19.47 7.22
N ASP A 32 1.24 20.33 7.83
CA ASP A 32 2.01 20.02 9.03
C ASP A 32 2.22 21.28 9.85
N LYS A 33 2.50 21.16 11.14
CA LYS A 33 2.89 22.29 11.99
C LYS A 33 4.37 22.68 11.86
N ASP A 34 5.19 21.81 11.30
CA ASP A 34 6.61 22.02 11.07
C ASP A 34 6.82 22.72 9.71
N GLU A 35 7.26 23.99 9.79
CA GLU A 35 7.52 24.82 8.60
C GLU A 35 8.56 24.22 7.66
N ASP A 36 9.55 23.50 8.16
CA ASP A 36 10.60 22.91 7.33
C ASP A 36 10.03 21.75 6.50
N LEU A 37 9.17 20.90 7.09
CA LEU A 37 8.47 19.84 6.35
C LEU A 37 7.52 20.41 5.30
N VAL A 38 6.81 21.47 5.63
CA VAL A 38 5.92 22.17 4.68
C VAL A 38 6.71 22.77 3.52
N ARG A 39 7.84 23.41 3.79
CA ARG A 39 8.72 23.99 2.76
C ARG A 39 9.30 22.93 1.84
N ASP A 40 9.71 21.79 2.38
CA ASP A 40 10.32 20.68 1.63
C ASP A 40 9.37 20.01 0.63
N ILE A 41 8.07 20.17 0.80
CA ILE A 41 7.08 19.54 -0.07
C ILE A 41 6.32 20.54 -0.96
N ALA A 42 6.43 21.83 -0.69
CA ALA A 42 5.61 22.87 -1.31
C ALA A 42 5.68 22.90 -2.85
N ASP A 43 6.85 22.59 -3.42
CA ASP A 43 7.09 22.51 -4.87
C ASP A 43 6.62 21.20 -5.53
N LYS A 44 6.16 20.23 -4.74
CA LYS A 44 5.82 18.86 -5.17
C LYS A 44 4.33 18.55 -5.07
N VAL A 45 3.53 19.43 -4.48
CA VAL A 45 2.09 19.27 -4.24
C VAL A 45 1.31 20.48 -4.72
N THR A 46 -0.02 20.41 -4.73
CA THR A 46 -0.86 21.52 -5.18
C THR A 46 -0.86 22.68 -4.18
N CYS A 47 -0.91 22.37 -2.89
CA CYS A 47 -0.86 23.34 -1.81
C CYS A 47 -0.19 22.72 -0.59
N ALA A 48 0.62 23.51 0.11
CA ALA A 48 1.23 23.12 1.39
C ALA A 48 0.99 24.22 2.42
N VAL A 49 0.52 23.86 3.61
CA VAL A 49 0.09 24.80 4.64
C VAL A 49 0.68 24.41 6.00
N CYS A 50 1.22 25.41 6.72
CA CYS A 50 1.73 25.23 8.07
C CYS A 50 0.60 25.47 9.08
N VAL A 51 0.04 24.36 9.62
CA VAL A 51 -1.08 24.39 10.57
C VAL A 51 -0.96 23.22 11.55
N ASP A 52 -1.29 23.48 12.81
CA ASP A 52 -1.49 22.40 13.79
C ASP A 52 -2.84 21.71 13.51
N ILE A 53 -2.79 20.44 13.18
CA ILE A 53 -3.98 19.64 12.84
C ILE A 53 -4.95 19.41 14.00
N SER A 54 -4.55 19.74 15.22
CA SER A 54 -5.42 19.73 16.40
C SER A 54 -6.17 21.04 16.61
N ASP A 55 -5.81 22.10 15.88
CA ASP A 55 -6.48 23.39 15.94
C ASP A 55 -7.73 23.40 15.02
N LYS A 56 -8.90 23.31 15.65
CA LYS A 56 -10.18 23.25 14.94
C LYS A 56 -10.46 24.49 14.09
N GLU A 57 -10.12 25.69 14.59
CA GLU A 57 -10.37 26.94 13.89
C GLU A 57 -9.52 27.03 12.62
N MET A 58 -8.24 26.71 12.73
CA MET A 58 -7.35 26.68 11.58
C MET A 58 -7.74 25.61 10.57
N MET A 59 -8.06 24.40 11.03
CA MET A 59 -8.47 23.28 10.15
C MET A 59 -9.73 23.58 9.35
N ASN A 60 -10.69 24.33 9.89
CA ASN A 60 -11.88 24.74 9.17
C ASN A 60 -11.60 25.76 8.03
N ASN A 61 -10.44 26.42 8.06
CA ASN A 61 -10.09 27.49 7.12
C ASN A 61 -9.10 27.07 6.02
N ILE A 62 -8.59 25.83 6.05
CA ILE A 62 -7.57 25.38 5.08
C ILE A 62 -8.16 24.70 3.82
N GLY A 63 -9.49 24.66 3.68
CA GLY A 63 -10.14 24.14 2.47
C GLY A 63 -10.32 22.62 2.46
N LEU A 64 -10.60 21.99 3.59
CA LEU A 64 -10.91 20.55 3.66
C LEU A 64 -12.32 20.22 3.14
N GLU A 65 -13.21 21.21 3.05
CA GLU A 65 -14.52 21.05 2.48
C GLU A 65 -14.41 20.64 1.00
N GLY A 66 -15.09 19.58 0.62
CA GLY A 66 -15.08 19.07 -0.74
C GLY A 66 -13.87 18.22 -1.13
N MET A 67 -12.98 17.91 -0.20
CA MET A 67 -11.94 16.89 -0.44
C MET A 67 -12.58 15.51 -0.58
N ASP A 68 -12.08 14.71 -1.54
CA ASP A 68 -12.53 13.33 -1.73
C ASP A 68 -12.02 12.41 -0.63
N ALA A 69 -10.85 12.72 -0.07
CA ALA A 69 -10.25 11.93 0.99
C ALA A 69 -9.29 12.77 1.86
N VAL A 70 -9.10 12.31 3.10
CA VAL A 70 -8.06 12.82 4.01
C VAL A 70 -7.22 11.66 4.53
N VAL A 71 -5.91 11.84 4.54
CA VAL A 71 -4.95 10.93 5.15
C VAL A 71 -4.40 11.57 6.42
N ILE A 72 -4.65 10.97 7.58
CA ILE A 72 -4.07 11.37 8.86
C ILE A 72 -2.81 10.51 9.08
N ALA A 73 -1.64 11.12 8.84
CA ALA A 73 -0.35 10.43 8.79
C ALA A 73 0.50 10.59 10.06
N THR A 74 -0.07 11.16 11.13
CA THR A 74 0.57 11.26 12.44
C THR A 74 0.22 10.06 13.31
N ALA A 75 1.22 9.39 13.89
CA ALA A 75 1.03 8.24 14.76
C ALA A 75 1.64 8.44 16.15
N GLU A 76 2.62 9.34 16.29
CA GLU A 76 3.32 9.58 17.56
C GLU A 76 2.39 10.22 18.61
N HIS A 77 1.50 11.10 18.18
CA HIS A 77 0.55 11.83 19.01
C HIS A 77 -0.89 11.40 18.73
N LEU A 78 -1.37 10.40 19.47
CA LEU A 78 -2.74 9.88 19.32
C LEU A 78 -3.79 10.96 19.55
N ASP A 79 -3.57 11.85 20.52
CA ASP A 79 -4.45 12.97 20.84
C ASP A 79 -4.67 13.89 19.64
N SER A 80 -3.59 14.33 18.99
CA SER A 80 -3.68 15.16 17.78
C SER A 80 -4.35 14.40 16.62
N GLY A 81 -4.06 13.12 16.46
CA GLY A 81 -4.70 12.27 15.44
C GLY A 81 -6.20 12.12 15.65
N VAL A 82 -6.64 11.90 16.90
CA VAL A 82 -8.06 11.81 17.28
C VAL A 82 -8.76 13.14 17.05
N MET A 83 -8.16 14.27 17.47
CA MET A 83 -8.74 15.60 17.25
C MET A 83 -8.87 15.92 15.77
N ALA A 84 -7.82 15.70 14.99
CA ALA A 84 -7.85 15.90 13.54
C ALA A 84 -8.96 15.06 12.88
N LEU A 85 -9.08 13.78 13.28
CA LEU A 85 -10.12 12.87 12.75
C LEU A 85 -11.52 13.38 13.08
N MET A 86 -11.77 13.83 14.31
CA MET A 86 -13.07 14.40 14.70
C MET A 86 -13.40 15.63 13.87
N ILE A 87 -12.45 16.56 13.70
CA ILE A 87 -12.63 17.77 12.91
C ILE A 87 -12.95 17.43 11.44
N VAL A 88 -12.16 16.54 10.85
CA VAL A 88 -12.33 16.13 9.44
C VAL A 88 -13.70 15.46 9.22
N LYS A 89 -14.16 14.64 10.16
CA LYS A 89 -15.50 14.02 10.09
C LYS A 89 -16.63 15.02 10.30
N GLU A 90 -16.46 16.02 11.17
CA GLU A 90 -17.43 17.12 11.30
C GLU A 90 -17.54 17.96 10.02
N ILE A 91 -16.44 18.21 9.33
CA ILE A 91 -16.40 18.90 8.03
C ILE A 91 -17.15 18.09 6.94
N GLY A 92 -17.28 16.78 7.12
CA GLY A 92 -18.01 15.90 6.22
C GLY A 92 -17.18 15.27 5.10
N VAL A 93 -15.86 15.13 5.29
CA VAL A 93 -15.01 14.42 4.32
C VAL A 93 -15.45 12.97 4.20
N PRO A 94 -15.71 12.47 2.98
CA PRO A 94 -16.35 11.17 2.78
C PRO A 94 -15.44 9.97 3.13
N TYR A 95 -14.12 10.11 3.00
CA TYR A 95 -13.18 9.03 3.27
C TYR A 95 -11.97 9.51 4.05
N VAL A 96 -11.71 8.89 5.19
CA VAL A 96 -10.57 9.20 6.05
C VAL A 96 -9.75 7.95 6.34
N LEU A 97 -8.51 7.96 5.86
CA LEU A 97 -7.50 6.97 6.19
C LEU A 97 -6.64 7.49 7.34
N ALA A 98 -6.42 6.68 8.36
CA ALA A 98 -5.55 7.07 9.47
C ALA A 98 -4.42 6.04 9.68
N LYS A 99 -3.21 6.57 9.91
CA LYS A 99 -2.05 5.77 10.31
C LYS A 99 -2.12 5.47 11.80
N ALA A 100 -1.80 4.23 12.18
CA ALA A 100 -1.57 3.84 13.56
C ALA A 100 -0.22 3.11 13.70
N ASP A 101 0.41 3.21 14.88
CA ASP A 101 1.65 2.51 15.25
C ASP A 101 1.40 1.33 16.19
N GLY A 102 0.16 0.84 16.26
CA GLY A 102 -0.23 -0.34 17.03
C GLY A 102 -1.73 -0.53 17.06
N THR A 103 -2.15 -1.77 17.32
CA THR A 103 -3.55 -2.22 17.25
C THR A 103 -4.49 -1.39 18.12
N LEU A 104 -4.09 -1.08 19.36
CA LEU A 104 -4.96 -0.31 20.28
C LEU A 104 -5.24 1.11 19.76
N LYS A 105 -4.22 1.81 19.24
CA LYS A 105 -4.41 3.14 18.65
C LYS A 105 -5.29 3.06 17.40
N GLY A 106 -5.10 2.05 16.57
CA GLY A 106 -5.95 1.81 15.40
C GLY A 106 -7.40 1.55 15.76
N GLU A 107 -7.67 0.76 16.80
CA GLU A 107 -9.05 0.55 17.29
C GLU A 107 -9.70 1.84 17.77
N ILE A 108 -8.96 2.70 18.46
CA ILE A 108 -9.47 4.00 18.91
C ILE A 108 -9.83 4.86 17.69
N LEU A 109 -8.91 5.02 16.73
CA LEU A 109 -9.15 5.82 15.52
C LEU A 109 -10.33 5.25 14.70
N LYS A 110 -10.44 3.92 14.60
CA LYS A 110 -11.59 3.28 13.93
C LYS A 110 -12.91 3.59 14.61
N ARG A 111 -12.97 3.56 15.94
CA ARG A 111 -14.17 3.91 16.71
C ARG A 111 -14.53 5.39 16.64
N VAL A 112 -13.54 6.27 16.50
CA VAL A 112 -13.75 7.73 16.31
C VAL A 112 -14.31 8.02 14.92
N GLY A 113 -14.12 7.12 13.94
CA GLY A 113 -14.75 7.24 12.63
C GLY A 113 -13.80 7.18 11.43
N ALA A 114 -12.56 6.74 11.59
CA ALA A 114 -11.70 6.46 10.44
C ALA A 114 -12.29 5.35 9.57
N ASP A 115 -12.32 5.56 8.26
CA ASP A 115 -12.84 4.57 7.32
C ASP A 115 -11.84 3.43 7.13
N GLU A 116 -10.55 3.75 7.13
CA GLU A 116 -9.46 2.79 7.02
C GLU A 116 -8.32 3.10 7.99
N ILE A 117 -7.71 2.05 8.55
CA ILE A 117 -6.51 2.14 9.38
C ILE A 117 -5.38 1.40 8.68
N VAL A 118 -4.20 2.00 8.64
CA VAL A 118 -2.98 1.38 8.09
C VAL A 118 -1.88 1.33 9.14
N TYR A 119 -1.09 0.27 9.08
CA TYR A 119 0.05 0.00 9.97
C TYR A 119 1.34 -0.15 9.14
N PRO A 120 1.86 0.94 8.54
CA PRO A 120 2.91 0.84 7.52
C PRO A 120 4.19 0.15 8.00
N GLU A 121 4.57 0.36 9.25
CA GLU A 121 5.76 -0.24 9.84
C GLU A 121 5.58 -1.76 10.03
N GLU A 122 4.42 -2.20 10.51
CA GLU A 122 4.11 -3.62 10.72
C GLU A 122 3.99 -4.35 9.37
N GLU A 123 3.26 -3.78 8.43
CA GLU A 123 3.05 -4.35 7.09
C GLU A 123 4.37 -4.47 6.32
N MET A 124 5.18 -3.41 6.35
CA MET A 124 6.48 -3.42 5.67
C MET A 124 7.48 -4.32 6.39
N GLY A 125 7.46 -4.35 7.74
CA GLY A 125 8.30 -5.24 8.55
C GLY A 125 8.01 -6.71 8.26
N ALA A 126 6.74 -7.09 8.23
CA ALA A 126 6.30 -8.44 7.87
C ALA A 126 6.74 -8.82 6.45
N ARG A 127 6.58 -7.91 5.49
CA ARG A 127 7.01 -8.11 4.10
C ARG A 127 8.52 -8.32 3.98
N ILE A 128 9.32 -7.50 4.66
CA ILE A 128 10.79 -7.64 4.66
C ILE A 128 11.20 -8.96 5.33
N ALA A 129 10.58 -9.30 6.47
CA ALA A 129 10.87 -10.55 7.17
C ALA A 129 10.56 -11.77 6.29
N ASN A 130 9.41 -11.78 5.62
CA ASN A 130 9.05 -12.84 4.68
C ASN A 130 10.06 -12.97 3.54
N ASN A 131 10.50 -11.85 2.97
CA ASN A 131 11.52 -11.85 1.91
C ASN A 131 12.87 -12.39 2.41
N LEU A 132 13.26 -12.11 3.65
CA LEU A 132 14.50 -12.61 4.24
C LEU A 132 14.43 -14.11 4.62
N LEU A 133 13.27 -14.58 5.05
CA LEU A 133 13.06 -15.97 5.46
C LEU A 133 12.81 -16.89 4.26
N GLY A 134 12.12 -16.42 3.24
CA GLY A 134 11.64 -17.23 2.10
C GLY A 134 12.59 -17.34 0.92
N GLY A 135 13.71 -16.63 0.94
CA GLY A 135 14.81 -16.74 -0.06
C GLY A 135 14.47 -16.41 -1.51
N SER A 136 13.38 -16.80 -2.08
CA SER A 136 13.12 -16.62 -3.52
C SER A 136 11.67 -16.32 -3.90
N MET A 137 10.77 -16.29 -2.91
CA MET A 137 9.35 -16.04 -3.16
C MET A 137 9.01 -14.59 -2.79
N THR A 138 8.58 -13.81 -3.77
CA THR A 138 8.17 -12.43 -3.56
C THR A 138 6.65 -12.35 -3.63
N ASP A 139 5.99 -12.07 -2.50
CA ASP A 139 4.57 -11.73 -2.50
C ASP A 139 4.39 -10.43 -3.28
N LEU A 140 3.69 -10.50 -4.40
CA LEU A 140 3.43 -9.35 -5.25
C LEU A 140 2.17 -8.62 -4.81
N PHE A 141 1.12 -9.38 -4.47
CA PHE A 141 -0.17 -8.79 -4.17
C PHE A 141 -1.09 -9.77 -3.41
N ASP A 142 -1.67 -9.33 -2.29
CA ASP A 142 -2.74 -10.03 -1.60
C ASP A 142 -4.09 -9.68 -2.23
N LEU A 143 -4.80 -10.66 -2.78
CA LEU A 143 -6.15 -10.48 -3.34
C LEU A 143 -7.22 -10.61 -2.27
N SER A 144 -6.97 -11.44 -1.26
CA SER A 144 -7.85 -11.64 -0.11
C SER A 144 -7.04 -12.15 1.09
N ALA A 145 -7.70 -12.38 2.22
CA ALA A 145 -7.05 -12.95 3.41
C ALA A 145 -6.36 -14.30 3.14
N ASP A 146 -6.87 -15.07 2.19
CA ASP A 146 -6.43 -16.44 1.90
C ASP A 146 -5.84 -16.63 0.49
N THR A 147 -5.86 -15.62 -0.38
CA THR A 147 -5.42 -15.72 -1.77
C THR A 147 -4.41 -14.62 -2.09
N SER A 148 -3.27 -15.01 -2.66
CA SER A 148 -2.21 -14.08 -3.07
C SER A 148 -1.70 -14.37 -4.49
N ILE A 149 -1.05 -13.35 -5.05
CA ILE A 149 -0.20 -13.47 -6.23
C ILE A 149 1.25 -13.46 -5.75
N VAL A 150 2.01 -14.47 -6.14
CA VAL A 150 3.41 -14.61 -5.74
C VAL A 150 4.30 -14.76 -6.98
N LYS A 151 5.52 -14.25 -6.89
CA LYS A 151 6.57 -14.50 -7.88
C LYS A 151 7.58 -15.50 -7.32
N VAL A 152 7.81 -16.58 -8.05
CA VAL A 152 8.77 -17.62 -7.66
C VAL A 152 9.75 -17.88 -8.81
N PRO A 153 11.04 -18.07 -8.54
CA PRO A 153 12.00 -18.47 -9.57
C PRO A 153 11.70 -19.88 -10.07
N ALA A 154 12.07 -20.15 -11.33
CA ALA A 154 11.97 -21.49 -11.88
C ALA A 154 12.76 -22.48 -11.03
N ARG A 155 12.10 -23.53 -10.57
CA ARG A 155 12.75 -24.60 -9.82
C ARG A 155 13.44 -25.57 -10.74
N LYS A 156 14.50 -26.19 -10.28
CA LYS A 156 15.25 -27.20 -11.06
C LYS A 156 14.37 -28.29 -11.66
N GLU A 157 13.31 -28.66 -10.95
CA GLU A 157 12.35 -29.69 -11.39
C GLU A 157 11.38 -29.22 -12.49
N TRP A 158 11.27 -27.90 -12.71
CA TRP A 158 10.41 -27.29 -13.73
C TRP A 158 11.17 -26.91 -15.01
N ILE A 159 12.49 -26.77 -14.91
CA ILE A 159 13.35 -26.37 -16.03
C ILE A 159 13.22 -27.39 -17.17
N ASN A 160 13.12 -26.90 -18.39
CA ASN A 160 12.91 -27.67 -19.62
C ASN A 160 11.57 -28.44 -19.69
N LYS A 161 10.61 -28.18 -18.80
CA LYS A 161 9.25 -28.71 -18.88
C LYS A 161 8.28 -27.57 -19.19
N SER A 162 7.21 -27.91 -19.89
CA SER A 162 6.12 -26.97 -20.17
C SER A 162 5.16 -26.84 -18.98
N LEU A 163 4.34 -25.79 -18.96
CA LEU A 163 3.29 -25.64 -17.94
C LEU A 163 2.29 -26.80 -17.99
N VAL A 164 2.05 -27.33 -19.18
CA VAL A 164 1.19 -28.51 -19.39
C VAL A 164 1.79 -29.75 -18.73
N ASP A 165 3.10 -30.01 -18.93
CA ASP A 165 3.78 -31.16 -18.37
C ASP A 165 3.83 -31.15 -16.84
N ILE A 166 3.98 -29.97 -16.26
CA ILE A 166 4.06 -29.80 -14.81
C ILE A 166 2.68 -29.90 -14.17
N ASN A 167 1.63 -29.48 -14.89
CA ASN A 167 0.25 -29.44 -14.39
C ASN A 167 0.11 -28.70 -13.06
N PHE A 168 0.52 -27.43 -13.04
CA PHE A 168 0.52 -26.58 -11.84
C PHE A 168 -0.83 -26.58 -11.10
N ARG A 169 -1.93 -26.54 -11.86
CA ARG A 169 -3.27 -26.55 -11.30
C ARG A 169 -3.60 -27.86 -10.58
N GLY A 170 -3.27 -29.00 -11.19
CA GLY A 170 -3.54 -30.30 -10.60
C GLY A 170 -2.60 -30.67 -9.46
N LYS A 171 -1.32 -30.28 -9.56
CA LYS A 171 -0.29 -30.67 -8.60
C LYS A 171 -0.20 -29.73 -7.41
N TYR A 172 -0.29 -28.40 -7.64
CA TYR A 172 -0.06 -27.39 -6.64
C TYR A 172 -1.30 -26.53 -6.31
N ASN A 173 -2.41 -26.75 -7.02
CA ASN A 173 -3.64 -25.98 -6.90
C ASN A 173 -3.45 -24.44 -7.07
N VAL A 174 -2.51 -24.06 -7.96
CA VAL A 174 -2.22 -22.69 -8.34
C VAL A 174 -2.32 -22.52 -9.85
N ASN A 175 -2.54 -21.30 -10.31
CA ASN A 175 -2.48 -20.97 -11.73
C ASN A 175 -1.24 -20.11 -12.01
N VAL A 176 -0.52 -20.39 -13.09
CA VAL A 176 0.52 -19.51 -13.63
C VAL A 176 -0.17 -18.41 -14.43
N ILE A 177 0.03 -17.16 -14.06
CA ILE A 177 -0.60 -16.00 -14.71
C ILE A 177 0.38 -15.18 -15.55
N ALA A 178 1.69 -15.32 -15.30
CA ALA A 178 2.73 -14.71 -16.11
C ALA A 178 4.06 -15.45 -15.94
N ILE A 179 4.97 -15.25 -16.89
CA ILE A 179 6.37 -15.65 -16.79
C ILE A 179 7.23 -14.43 -17.06
N GLU A 180 8.18 -14.14 -16.16
CA GLU A 180 9.15 -13.07 -16.31
C GLU A 180 10.50 -13.66 -16.68
N GLY A 181 11.11 -13.17 -17.74
CA GLY A 181 12.44 -13.55 -18.22
C GLY A 181 13.22 -12.33 -18.72
N GLU A 182 14.34 -12.53 -19.39
CA GLU A 182 15.18 -11.44 -19.92
C GLU A 182 14.44 -10.45 -20.83
N GLY A 183 13.38 -10.91 -21.52
CA GLY A 183 12.55 -10.08 -22.40
C GLY A 183 11.43 -9.30 -21.69
N GLY A 184 11.35 -9.36 -20.36
CA GLY A 184 10.28 -8.75 -19.57
C GLY A 184 9.22 -9.76 -19.13
N VAL A 185 8.01 -9.28 -18.82
CA VAL A 185 6.90 -10.09 -18.31
C VAL A 185 5.97 -10.50 -19.45
N ASP A 186 5.81 -11.80 -19.67
CA ASP A 186 4.79 -12.38 -20.55
C ASP A 186 3.53 -12.70 -19.72
N GLY A 187 2.49 -11.91 -19.87
CA GLY A 187 1.21 -12.05 -19.14
C GLY A 187 0.25 -13.09 -19.74
N ALA A 188 0.63 -13.74 -20.85
CA ALA A 188 -0.15 -14.80 -21.49
C ALA A 188 0.80 -15.90 -22.00
N PRO A 189 1.57 -16.54 -21.12
CA PRO A 189 2.61 -17.48 -21.52
C PRO A 189 2.02 -18.68 -22.27
N ASP A 190 2.69 -19.07 -23.35
CA ASP A 190 2.35 -20.26 -24.11
C ASP A 190 2.56 -21.51 -23.22
N PRO A 191 1.49 -22.25 -22.88
CA PRO A 191 1.57 -23.35 -21.93
C PRO A 191 2.37 -24.56 -22.43
N THR A 192 2.74 -24.57 -23.69
CA THR A 192 3.51 -25.67 -24.33
C THR A 192 5.01 -25.38 -24.37
N LYS A 193 5.43 -24.14 -24.12
CA LYS A 193 6.85 -23.76 -24.10
C LYS A 193 7.55 -24.24 -22.84
N PRO A 194 8.80 -24.72 -22.93
CA PRO A 194 9.59 -25.11 -21.78
C PRO A 194 10.02 -23.89 -20.97
N ILE A 195 9.94 -24.02 -19.65
CA ILE A 195 10.43 -23.04 -18.68
C ILE A 195 11.96 -23.05 -18.68
N LYS A 196 12.58 -21.85 -18.64
CA LYS A 196 14.03 -21.66 -18.56
C LYS A 196 14.50 -21.43 -17.13
N ASP A 197 15.79 -21.65 -16.87
CA ASP A 197 16.40 -21.53 -15.54
C ASP A 197 16.35 -20.09 -14.96
N GLU A 198 16.41 -19.09 -15.85
CA GLU A 198 16.44 -17.67 -15.45
C GLU A 198 15.04 -17.04 -15.38
N GLU A 199 13.99 -17.82 -15.57
CA GLU A 199 12.62 -17.33 -15.55
C GLU A 199 12.03 -17.36 -14.16
N ASN A 200 11.18 -16.36 -13.88
CA ASN A 200 10.33 -16.33 -12.69
C ASN A 200 8.88 -16.55 -13.10
N LEU A 201 8.18 -17.38 -12.37
CA LEU A 201 6.76 -17.65 -12.59
C LEU A 201 5.93 -16.78 -11.64
N VAL A 202 4.90 -16.12 -12.16
CA VAL A 202 3.91 -15.39 -11.37
C VAL A 202 2.71 -16.31 -11.20
N LEU A 203 2.44 -16.68 -9.97
CA LEU A 203 1.42 -17.65 -9.59
C LEU A 203 0.31 -16.97 -8.79
N ILE A 204 -0.92 -17.45 -8.97
CA ILE A 204 -2.06 -17.08 -8.13
C ILE A 204 -2.63 -18.34 -7.47
N GLY A 205 -2.86 -18.26 -6.15
CA GLY A 205 -3.41 -19.38 -5.39
C GLY A 205 -3.63 -19.05 -3.92
N LYS A 206 -4.07 -20.06 -3.14
CA LYS A 206 -4.22 -19.91 -1.70
C LYS A 206 -2.86 -19.80 -1.02
N LYS A 207 -2.75 -18.90 -0.03
CA LYS A 207 -1.51 -18.66 0.74
C LYS A 207 -0.94 -19.92 1.38
N GLU A 208 -1.78 -20.74 1.96
CA GLU A 208 -1.36 -22.00 2.61
C GLU A 208 -0.69 -22.99 1.65
N LEU A 209 -1.06 -22.97 0.37
CA LEU A 209 -0.53 -23.88 -0.66
C LEU A 209 0.74 -23.33 -1.33
N SER A 210 0.84 -22.00 -1.43
CA SER A 210 2.01 -21.35 -2.01
C SER A 210 3.26 -21.42 -1.13
N LEU A 211 3.10 -21.43 0.21
CA LEU A 211 4.21 -21.40 1.16
C LEU A 211 4.79 -22.79 1.49
N ILE A 212 4.02 -23.88 1.33
CA ILE A 212 4.40 -25.22 1.83
C ILE A 212 4.76 -26.19 0.68
N HIS A 213 4.21 -26.02 -0.52
CA HIS A 213 4.31 -26.99 -1.59
C HIS A 213 4.97 -26.49 -2.89
N ILE A 214 5.37 -25.23 -2.91
CA ILE A 214 6.13 -24.64 -4.03
C ILE A 214 7.56 -24.22 -3.54
#